data_9ed3090f54de2fd3ea1c6e295bb70529
#
_entry.id   9ed3090f54de2fd3ea1c6e295bb70529
#
_cell.length_a   1.000
_cell.length_b   1.000
_cell.length_c   1.000
_cell.angle_alpha   90.00
_cell.angle_beta   90.00
_cell.angle_gamma   90.00
#
_symmetry.space_group_name_H-M   'P 1'
#
loop_
_entity.id
_entity.type
_entity.pdbx_description
1 polymer ?
#
loop_
_entity_poly.entity_id
_entity_poly.type
_entity_poly.pdbx_seq_one_letter_code
_entity_poly.pdbx_strand_id
1 'polypeptide(L)'
;MNLEEKQLTSEYIYNGKIIKLRRDTALLPNGKTSTREVIEHNGGVCVAALTDSDEVLFVKQFRYPFGKILTELPAGKLDSPDEDPLEAAKRELKEETGYSADTWTYLGVYYPTVAYTDEKIYIYMARDLHRGTQHLDEDEFLHFYNVPIESLIEDIKNDKIPDGKTQLGILKAARLFGY
;
A
#
# COMPACT_ATOMS: atom_id res chain seq x y z
N MET A 1 31.33 -6.31 -9.05
CA MET A 1 30.55 -7.40 -9.68
C MET A 1 29.34 -6.76 -10.33
N ASN A 2 29.10 -6.96 -11.63
CA ASN A 2 27.86 -6.52 -12.27
C ASN A 2 26.73 -7.47 -11.85
N LEU A 3 25.58 -6.91 -11.39
CA LEU A 3 24.39 -7.69 -10.99
C LEU A 3 23.17 -7.38 -11.89
N GLU A 4 23.35 -6.53 -12.89
CA GLU A 4 22.26 -6.12 -13.78
C GLU A 4 21.86 -7.24 -14.73
N GLU A 5 20.57 -7.45 -14.87
CA GLU A 5 19.95 -8.31 -15.88
C GLU A 5 19.36 -7.44 -16.98
N LYS A 6 19.44 -7.89 -18.23
CA LYS A 6 18.87 -7.17 -19.37
C LYS A 6 17.73 -7.95 -19.98
N GLN A 7 16.55 -7.33 -20.07
CA GLN A 7 15.42 -7.87 -20.82
C GLN A 7 15.78 -8.00 -22.31
N LEU A 8 15.59 -9.19 -22.86
CA LEU A 8 15.78 -9.47 -24.29
C LEU A 8 14.46 -9.52 -25.03
N THR A 9 13.47 -10.25 -24.48
CA THR A 9 12.12 -10.38 -25.04
C THR A 9 11.10 -10.33 -23.93
N SER A 10 9.85 -10.00 -24.27
CA SER A 10 8.71 -9.98 -23.35
C SER A 10 7.45 -10.42 -24.06
N GLU A 11 6.60 -11.17 -23.38
CA GLU A 11 5.25 -11.54 -23.85
C GLU A 11 4.26 -11.49 -22.69
N TYR A 12 3.05 -11.00 -22.94
CA TYR A 12 1.98 -11.04 -21.94
C TYR A 12 1.32 -12.42 -21.93
N ILE A 13 1.33 -13.06 -20.75
CA ILE A 13 0.66 -14.33 -20.47
C ILE A 13 -0.78 -14.11 -20.03
N TYR A 14 -1.03 -13.04 -19.29
CA TYR A 14 -2.35 -12.65 -18.84
C TYR A 14 -2.47 -11.12 -18.79
N ASN A 15 -3.61 -10.60 -19.25
CA ASN A 15 -3.88 -9.16 -19.22
C ASN A 15 -5.29 -8.96 -18.61
N GLY A 16 -5.33 -8.79 -17.28
CA GLY A 16 -6.57 -8.62 -16.52
C GLY A 16 -6.88 -7.16 -16.18
N LYS A 17 -8.01 -6.97 -15.48
CA LYS A 17 -8.44 -5.64 -15.00
C LYS A 17 -7.47 -5.07 -13.95
N ILE A 18 -6.96 -5.92 -13.05
CA ILE A 18 -6.16 -5.49 -11.90
C ILE A 18 -4.67 -5.69 -12.15
N ILE A 19 -4.28 -6.84 -12.68
CA ILE A 19 -2.89 -7.21 -12.90
C ILE A 19 -2.65 -7.62 -14.36
N LYS A 20 -1.41 -7.43 -14.80
CA LYS A 20 -0.89 -7.99 -16.04
C LYS A 20 0.28 -8.89 -15.70
N LEU A 21 0.30 -10.10 -16.23
CA LEU A 21 1.42 -11.03 -16.08
C LEU A 21 2.17 -11.11 -17.39
N ARG A 22 3.43 -10.73 -17.39
CA ARG A 22 4.35 -10.93 -18.52
C ARG A 22 5.43 -11.96 -18.21
N ARG A 23 5.92 -12.60 -19.23
CA ARG A 23 7.06 -13.50 -19.19
C ARG A 23 8.18 -12.92 -20.05
N ASP A 24 9.32 -12.68 -19.43
CA ASP A 24 10.50 -12.14 -20.09
C ASP A 24 11.60 -13.19 -20.24
N THR A 25 12.38 -13.07 -21.29
CA THR A 25 13.71 -13.68 -21.35
C THR A 25 14.73 -12.63 -20.94
N ALA A 26 15.49 -12.90 -19.89
CA ALA A 26 16.52 -12.02 -19.37
C ALA A 26 17.93 -12.57 -19.65
N LEU A 27 18.85 -11.68 -20.06
CA LEU A 27 20.28 -11.95 -20.11
C LEU A 27 20.89 -11.72 -18.72
N LEU A 28 21.49 -12.74 -18.15
CA LEU A 28 22.14 -12.70 -16.84
C LEU A 28 23.55 -12.12 -16.91
N PRO A 29 24.12 -11.67 -15.79
CA PRO A 29 25.50 -11.14 -15.74
C PRO A 29 26.58 -12.12 -16.19
N ASN A 30 26.30 -13.43 -16.15
CA ASN A 30 27.20 -14.50 -16.59
C ASN A 30 27.08 -14.82 -18.10
N GLY A 31 26.28 -14.05 -18.86
CA GLY A 31 26.05 -14.23 -20.29
C GLY A 31 25.00 -15.32 -20.65
N LYS A 32 24.41 -15.99 -19.68
CA LYS A 32 23.34 -16.96 -19.91
C LYS A 32 21.98 -16.27 -19.94
N THR A 33 20.97 -16.94 -20.45
CA THR A 33 19.58 -16.48 -20.40
C THR A 33 18.78 -17.20 -19.33
N SER A 34 17.75 -16.53 -18.80
CA SER A 34 16.78 -17.12 -17.87
C SER A 34 15.42 -16.48 -18.08
N THR A 35 14.36 -17.16 -17.64
CA THR A 35 13.01 -16.64 -17.65
C THR A 35 12.75 -15.80 -16.39
N ARG A 36 11.97 -14.71 -16.55
CA ARG A 36 11.41 -13.90 -15.46
C ARG A 36 9.90 -13.76 -15.67
N GLU A 37 9.15 -14.00 -14.61
CA GLU A 37 7.71 -13.75 -14.58
C GLU A 37 7.50 -12.49 -13.75
N VAL A 38 6.78 -11.52 -14.33
CA VAL A 38 6.59 -10.19 -13.71
C VAL A 38 5.11 -9.85 -13.72
N ILE A 39 4.59 -9.55 -12.55
CA ILE A 39 3.28 -8.94 -12.38
C ILE A 39 3.45 -7.43 -12.42
N GLU A 40 2.82 -6.78 -13.41
CA GLU A 40 2.79 -5.32 -13.53
C GLU A 40 1.57 -4.77 -12.77
N HIS A 41 1.81 -3.73 -11.98
CA HIS A 41 0.81 -3.04 -11.17
C HIS A 41 1.03 -1.53 -11.19
N ASN A 42 -0.05 -0.74 -11.23
CA ASN A 42 0.06 0.73 -11.24
C ASN A 42 0.73 1.31 -9.99
N GLY A 43 0.78 0.53 -8.92
CA GLY A 43 1.19 0.98 -7.59
C GLY A 43 -0.02 1.32 -6.73
N GLY A 44 0.26 1.79 -5.52
CA GLY A 44 -0.76 2.16 -4.56
C GLY A 44 -0.25 3.12 -3.49
N VAL A 45 -1.14 3.50 -2.62
CA VAL A 45 -0.88 4.38 -1.48
C VAL A 45 -1.40 3.76 -0.19
N CYS A 46 -0.82 4.20 0.93
CA CYS A 46 -1.24 3.79 2.28
C CYS A 46 -1.10 4.99 3.21
N VAL A 47 -2.11 5.24 4.05
CA VAL A 47 -2.19 6.46 4.85
C VAL A 47 -2.30 6.15 6.34
N ALA A 48 -1.30 6.52 7.13
CA ALA A 48 -1.38 6.59 8.58
C ALA A 48 -2.02 7.93 8.98
N ALA A 49 -3.35 7.96 9.06
CA ALA A 49 -4.09 9.16 9.44
C ALA A 49 -4.30 9.20 10.96
N LEU A 50 -3.71 10.20 11.61
CA LEU A 50 -3.72 10.36 13.07
C LEU A 50 -4.61 11.52 13.49
N THR A 51 -5.47 11.27 14.47
CA THR A 51 -6.27 12.28 15.17
C THR A 51 -5.40 13.08 16.14
N ASP A 52 -5.95 14.17 16.70
CA ASP A 52 -5.28 14.97 17.74
C ASP A 52 -5.07 14.21 19.06
N SER A 53 -5.81 13.11 19.26
CA SER A 53 -5.65 12.19 20.40
C SER A 53 -4.73 11.00 20.12
N ASP A 54 -3.91 11.06 19.07
CA ASP A 54 -2.99 10.02 18.63
C ASP A 54 -3.63 8.66 18.39
N GLU A 55 -4.90 8.68 17.94
CA GLU A 55 -5.58 7.51 17.39
C GLU A 55 -5.39 7.45 15.88
N VAL A 56 -5.15 6.27 15.35
CA VAL A 56 -4.99 6.01 13.91
C VAL A 56 -6.32 5.55 13.33
N LEU A 57 -6.72 6.11 12.19
CA LEU A 57 -7.84 5.60 11.39
C LEU A 57 -7.45 4.26 10.77
N PHE A 58 -8.29 3.25 11.03
CA PHE A 58 -8.12 1.88 10.57
C PHE A 58 -9.34 1.41 9.81
N VAL A 59 -9.13 0.54 8.83
CA VAL A 59 -10.21 -0.09 8.06
C VAL A 59 -10.22 -1.60 8.25
N LYS A 60 -11.42 -2.19 8.27
CA LYS A 60 -11.64 -3.63 8.16
C LYS A 60 -12.18 -3.94 6.79
N GLN A 61 -11.50 -4.80 6.04
CA GLN A 61 -11.90 -5.19 4.69
C GLN A 61 -11.67 -6.69 4.49
N PHE A 62 -12.59 -7.34 3.76
CA PHE A 62 -12.41 -8.72 3.36
C PHE A 62 -11.37 -8.81 2.24
N ARG A 63 -10.31 -9.55 2.47
CA ARG A 63 -9.25 -9.79 1.47
C ARG A 63 -9.44 -11.18 0.85
N TYR A 64 -10.02 -11.20 -0.34
CA TYR A 64 -10.39 -12.41 -1.05
C TYR A 64 -9.25 -13.44 -1.16
N PRO A 65 -7.99 -13.04 -1.51
CA PRO A 65 -6.88 -14.00 -1.61
C PRO A 65 -6.58 -14.74 -0.30
N PHE A 66 -6.88 -14.13 0.84
CA PHE A 66 -6.67 -14.73 2.17
C PHE A 66 -7.92 -15.37 2.76
N GLY A 67 -9.09 -15.14 2.15
CA GLY A 67 -10.38 -15.65 2.62
C GLY A 67 -10.79 -15.14 4.00
N LYS A 68 -10.33 -13.96 4.41
CA LYS A 68 -10.57 -13.40 5.75
C LYS A 68 -10.64 -11.87 5.76
N ILE A 69 -11.23 -11.33 6.82
CA ILE A 69 -11.21 -9.89 7.11
C ILE A 69 -9.84 -9.54 7.70
N LEU A 70 -9.19 -8.54 7.12
CA LEU A 70 -7.97 -7.94 7.64
C LEU A 70 -8.25 -6.54 8.17
N THR A 71 -7.40 -6.12 9.11
CA THR A 71 -7.36 -4.77 9.64
C THR A 71 -6.15 -4.07 9.06
N GLU A 72 -6.37 -2.94 8.41
CA GLU A 72 -5.35 -2.25 7.62
C GLU A 72 -5.45 -0.73 7.81
N LEU A 73 -4.39 -0.01 7.45
CA LEU A 73 -4.47 1.43 7.22
C LEU A 73 -5.28 1.68 5.93
N PRO A 74 -5.99 2.82 5.81
CA PRO A 74 -6.59 3.26 4.56
C PRO A 74 -5.58 3.18 3.41
N ALA A 75 -5.97 2.56 2.30
CA ALA A 75 -5.04 2.25 1.22
C ALA A 75 -5.76 1.89 -0.07
N GLY A 76 -5.29 2.40 -1.19
CA GLY A 76 -5.84 2.04 -2.48
C GLY A 76 -4.82 2.10 -3.62
N LYS A 77 -5.27 1.80 -4.82
CA LYS A 77 -4.44 1.76 -6.02
C LYS A 77 -4.32 3.16 -6.64
N LEU A 78 -3.24 3.38 -7.36
CA LEU A 78 -3.16 4.46 -8.31
C LEU A 78 -4.09 4.14 -9.51
N ASP A 79 -4.91 5.09 -9.92
CA ASP A 79 -5.81 4.94 -11.08
C ASP A 79 -5.03 4.78 -12.38
N SER A 80 -3.85 5.42 -12.45
CA SER A 80 -2.90 5.26 -13.54
C SER A 80 -1.46 5.28 -13.03
N PRO A 81 -0.49 4.79 -13.81
CA PRO A 81 0.93 4.87 -13.46
C PRO A 81 1.45 6.30 -13.27
N ASP A 82 0.78 7.30 -13.86
CA ASP A 82 1.17 8.71 -13.84
C ASP A 82 0.40 9.53 -12.79
N GLU A 83 -0.50 8.91 -12.00
CA GLU A 83 -1.21 9.59 -10.92
C GLU A 83 -0.22 10.02 -9.84
N ASP A 84 -0.36 11.27 -9.36
CA ASP A 84 0.44 11.75 -8.23
C ASP A 84 0.08 10.96 -6.95
N PRO A 85 1.06 10.29 -6.31
CA PRO A 85 0.77 9.45 -5.15
C PRO A 85 0.19 10.22 -3.95
N LEU A 86 0.48 11.50 -3.78
CA LEU A 86 -0.11 12.30 -2.71
C LEU A 86 -1.59 12.60 -2.99
N GLU A 87 -1.93 12.89 -4.23
CA GLU A 87 -3.34 13.13 -4.61
C GLU A 87 -4.15 11.83 -4.50
N ALA A 88 -3.58 10.69 -4.90
CA ALA A 88 -4.18 9.36 -4.65
C ALA A 88 -4.38 9.11 -3.14
N ALA A 89 -3.40 9.41 -2.29
CA ALA A 89 -3.52 9.23 -0.85
C ALA A 89 -4.64 10.10 -0.24
N LYS A 90 -4.81 11.34 -0.71
CA LYS A 90 -5.90 12.23 -0.30
C LYS A 90 -7.27 11.69 -0.74
N ARG A 91 -7.35 11.19 -1.98
CA ARG A 91 -8.57 10.60 -2.54
C ARG A 91 -8.99 9.37 -1.73
N GLU A 92 -8.10 8.39 -1.57
CA GLU A 92 -8.36 7.14 -0.85
C GLU A 92 -8.75 7.37 0.62
N LEU A 93 -8.03 8.24 1.34
CA LEU A 93 -8.40 8.59 2.71
C LEU A 93 -9.83 9.12 2.79
N LYS A 94 -10.22 9.98 1.84
CA LYS A 94 -11.55 10.57 1.81
C LYS A 94 -12.63 9.56 1.42
N GLU A 95 -12.37 8.70 0.44
CA GLU A 95 -13.31 7.69 -0.02
C GLU A 95 -13.57 6.65 1.05
N GLU A 96 -12.53 6.05 1.63
CA GLU A 96 -12.63 4.97 2.60
C GLU A 96 -13.09 5.41 3.99
N THR A 97 -12.75 6.63 4.42
CA THR A 97 -13.03 7.08 5.79
C THR A 97 -13.90 8.33 5.90
N GLY A 98 -14.06 9.06 4.81
CA GLY A 98 -14.71 10.37 4.82
C GLY A 98 -13.83 11.50 5.37
N TYR A 99 -12.60 11.23 5.80
CA TYR A 99 -11.72 12.27 6.33
C TYR A 99 -10.87 12.90 5.24
N SER A 100 -10.60 14.20 5.40
CA SER A 100 -9.51 14.92 4.72
C SER A 100 -8.49 15.39 5.76
N ALA A 101 -7.33 15.86 5.31
CA ALA A 101 -6.24 16.31 6.18
C ALA A 101 -5.55 17.53 5.59
N ASP A 102 -5.04 18.43 6.45
CA ASP A 102 -4.28 19.59 6.02
C ASP A 102 -2.77 19.31 5.96
N THR A 103 -2.27 18.47 6.87
CA THR A 103 -0.83 18.18 6.99
C THR A 103 -0.50 16.76 6.48
N TRP A 104 0.40 16.68 5.52
CA TRP A 104 0.85 15.44 4.90
C TRP A 104 2.36 15.27 5.02
N THR A 105 2.81 14.12 5.47
CA THR A 105 4.22 13.76 5.57
C THR A 105 4.48 12.47 4.79
N TYR A 106 5.39 12.52 3.82
CA TYR A 106 5.83 11.33 3.10
C TYR A 106 6.70 10.46 3.99
N LEU A 107 6.29 9.22 4.21
CA LEU A 107 7.02 8.24 5.04
C LEU A 107 7.92 7.31 4.22
N GLY A 108 7.79 7.32 2.90
CA GLY A 108 8.63 6.52 2.00
C GLY A 108 7.83 5.56 1.13
N VAL A 109 8.54 4.78 0.34
CA VAL A 109 7.98 3.75 -0.53
C VAL A 109 8.23 2.36 0.05
N TYR A 110 7.27 1.47 -0.15
CA TYR A 110 7.33 0.06 0.21
C TYR A 110 7.18 -0.81 -1.05
N TYR A 111 8.02 -1.80 -1.20
CA TYR A 111 7.95 -2.82 -2.26
C TYR A 111 7.46 -4.11 -1.63
N PRO A 112 6.18 -4.50 -1.80
CA PRO A 112 5.59 -5.64 -1.07
C PRO A 112 6.25 -6.96 -1.45
N THR A 113 6.63 -7.13 -2.72
CA THR A 113 7.21 -8.38 -3.21
C THR A 113 8.20 -8.14 -4.34
N VAL A 114 9.46 -7.87 -4.00
CA VAL A 114 10.51 -7.50 -4.96
C VAL A 114 10.91 -8.60 -5.95
N ALA A 115 10.41 -9.82 -5.75
CA ALA A 115 10.84 -10.98 -6.55
C ALA A 115 10.11 -11.13 -7.89
N TYR A 116 8.84 -10.69 -7.97
CA TYR A 116 8.01 -10.92 -9.15
C TYR A 116 6.91 -9.88 -9.41
N THR A 117 6.83 -8.80 -8.66
CA THR A 117 5.94 -7.67 -8.98
C THR A 117 6.73 -6.37 -8.95
N ASP A 118 6.32 -5.42 -9.78
CA ASP A 118 6.85 -4.05 -9.78
C ASP A 118 6.00 -3.09 -8.93
N GLU A 119 5.07 -3.61 -8.14
CA GLU A 119 4.21 -2.84 -7.27
C GLU A 119 5.02 -1.97 -6.29
N LYS A 120 4.61 -0.71 -6.19
CA LYS A 120 5.14 0.27 -5.23
C LYS A 120 3.98 0.81 -4.41
N ILE A 121 4.12 0.82 -3.09
CA ILE A 121 3.14 1.44 -2.20
C ILE A 121 3.78 2.66 -1.55
N TYR A 122 3.25 3.84 -1.85
CA TYR A 122 3.70 5.10 -1.25
C TYR A 122 2.99 5.31 0.09
N ILE A 123 3.75 5.48 1.15
CA ILE A 123 3.23 5.59 2.51
C ILE A 123 3.28 7.05 2.93
N TYR A 124 2.14 7.55 3.38
CA TYR A 124 1.98 8.90 3.93
C TYR A 124 1.46 8.86 5.35
N MET A 125 1.76 9.91 6.09
CA MET A 125 1.08 10.25 7.33
C MET A 125 0.23 11.47 7.08
N ALA A 126 -1.00 11.48 7.62
CA ALA A 126 -1.94 12.58 7.57
C ALA A 126 -2.31 13.05 8.97
N ARG A 127 -2.34 14.36 9.18
CA ARG A 127 -2.77 15.01 10.43
C ARG A 127 -3.67 16.20 10.13
N ASP A 128 -4.17 16.83 11.19
CA ASP A 128 -5.13 17.92 11.11
C ASP A 128 -6.36 17.47 10.31
N LEU A 129 -7.00 16.42 10.87
CA LEU A 129 -8.07 15.69 10.19
C LEU A 129 -9.40 16.42 10.26
N HIS A 130 -10.10 16.52 9.12
CA HIS A 130 -11.43 17.07 9.00
C HIS A 130 -12.42 15.98 8.61
N ARG A 131 -13.45 15.79 9.44
CA ARG A 131 -14.46 14.77 9.20
C ARG A 131 -15.45 15.21 8.12
N GLY A 132 -15.65 14.37 7.13
CA GLY A 132 -16.64 14.51 6.07
C GLY A 132 -17.52 13.26 5.94
N THR A 133 -17.91 12.94 4.72
CA THR A 133 -18.74 11.77 4.39
C THR A 133 -17.92 10.76 3.61
N GLN A 134 -18.03 9.50 4.02
CA GLN A 134 -17.44 8.34 3.32
C GLN A 134 -18.17 8.10 2.00
N HIS A 135 -17.43 7.74 0.96
CA HIS A 135 -17.95 7.44 -0.38
C HIS A 135 -17.19 6.24 -0.97
N LEU A 136 -17.66 5.04 -0.64
CA LEU A 136 -17.09 3.80 -1.17
C LEU A 136 -17.57 3.53 -2.58
N ASP A 137 -16.75 2.82 -3.35
CA ASP A 137 -17.15 2.26 -4.64
C ASP A 137 -18.27 1.22 -4.47
N GLU A 138 -19.04 0.95 -5.54
CA GLU A 138 -20.21 0.04 -5.48
C GLU A 138 -19.84 -1.39 -5.08
N ASP A 139 -18.61 -1.83 -5.36
CA ASP A 139 -18.07 -3.15 -5.05
C ASP A 139 -17.12 -3.15 -3.83
N GLU A 140 -17.06 -2.05 -3.09
CA GLU A 140 -16.21 -1.88 -1.92
C GLU A 140 -17.00 -1.94 -0.61
N PHE A 141 -16.61 -2.87 0.26
CA PHE A 141 -17.24 -3.10 1.57
C PHE A 141 -16.18 -3.05 2.67
N LEU A 142 -16.08 -1.91 3.33
CA LEU A 142 -15.18 -1.73 4.45
C LEU A 142 -15.84 -0.92 5.58
N HIS A 143 -15.28 -1.08 6.78
CA HIS A 143 -15.69 -0.32 7.94
C HIS A 143 -14.46 0.32 8.60
N PHE A 144 -14.48 1.61 8.87
CA PHE A 144 -13.38 2.30 9.53
C PHE A 144 -13.66 2.56 11.02
N TYR A 145 -12.61 2.66 11.81
CA TYR A 145 -12.64 2.97 13.25
C TYR A 145 -11.28 3.49 13.70
N ASN A 146 -11.23 4.07 14.89
CA ASN A 146 -10.00 4.61 15.45
C ASN A 146 -9.38 3.64 16.44
N VAL A 147 -8.04 3.59 16.48
CA VAL A 147 -7.27 2.78 17.42
C VAL A 147 -6.08 3.60 17.95
N PRO A 148 -5.85 3.65 19.27
CA PRO A 148 -4.68 4.30 19.84
C PRO A 148 -3.39 3.73 19.23
N ILE A 149 -2.46 4.60 18.83
CA ILE A 149 -1.21 4.18 18.16
C ILE A 149 -0.37 3.23 19.02
N GLU A 150 -0.36 3.43 20.34
CA GLU A 150 0.35 2.54 21.29
C GLU A 150 -0.20 1.11 21.26
N SER A 151 -1.54 0.97 21.17
CA SER A 151 -2.18 -0.34 21.07
C SER A 151 -1.80 -1.04 19.76
N LEU A 152 -1.66 -0.29 18.66
CA LEU A 152 -1.24 -0.83 17.38
C LEU A 152 0.22 -1.30 17.39
N ILE A 153 1.11 -0.58 18.08
CA ILE A 153 2.50 -0.99 18.27
C ILE A 153 2.55 -2.34 19.01
N GLU A 154 1.76 -2.50 20.08
CA GLU A 154 1.66 -3.77 20.79
C GLU A 154 1.04 -4.89 19.95
N ASP A 155 0.04 -4.59 19.14
CA ASP A 155 -0.56 -5.56 18.24
C ASP A 155 0.41 -6.00 17.13
N ILE A 156 1.26 -5.11 16.64
CA ILE A 156 2.36 -5.45 15.70
C ILE A 156 3.37 -6.38 16.38
N LYS A 157 3.83 -6.07 17.60
CA LYS A 157 4.77 -6.91 18.36
C LYS A 157 4.22 -8.32 18.62
N ASN A 158 2.90 -8.45 18.73
CA ASN A 158 2.20 -9.71 19.00
C ASN A 158 1.68 -10.40 17.74
N ASP A 159 2.17 -10.04 16.55
CA ASP A 159 1.81 -10.62 15.24
C ASP A 159 0.30 -10.58 14.90
N LYS A 160 -0.45 -9.64 15.48
CA LYS A 160 -1.91 -9.52 15.22
C LYS A 160 -2.23 -8.71 13.96
N ILE A 161 -1.28 -7.93 13.45
CA ILE A 161 -1.42 -7.14 12.22
C ILE A 161 -0.50 -7.74 11.16
N PRO A 162 -0.97 -8.64 10.28
CA PRO A 162 -0.11 -9.34 9.32
C PRO A 162 0.23 -8.51 8.08
N ASP A 163 -0.48 -7.40 7.83
CA ASP A 163 -0.28 -6.57 6.65
C ASP A 163 0.96 -5.69 6.75
N GLY A 164 1.94 -5.92 5.87
CA GLY A 164 3.25 -5.26 5.93
C GLY A 164 3.22 -3.76 5.69
N LYS A 165 2.37 -3.24 4.78
CA LYS A 165 2.24 -1.79 4.56
C LYS A 165 1.71 -1.08 5.80
N THR A 166 0.75 -1.71 6.47
CA THR A 166 0.14 -1.24 7.72
C THR A 166 1.17 -1.20 8.85
N GLN A 167 1.91 -2.30 9.09
CA GLN A 167 2.98 -2.31 10.09
C GLN A 167 4.00 -1.21 9.83
N LEU A 168 4.47 -1.10 8.59
CA LEU A 168 5.49 -0.11 8.23
C LEU A 168 5.00 1.32 8.39
N GLY A 169 3.76 1.60 7.99
CA GLY A 169 3.12 2.92 8.14
C GLY A 169 3.01 3.34 9.61
N ILE A 170 2.50 2.43 10.46
CA ILE A 170 2.35 2.68 11.91
C ILE A 170 3.71 2.90 12.57
N LEU A 171 4.69 2.01 12.35
CA LEU A 171 6.00 2.10 12.99
C LEU A 171 6.77 3.36 12.57
N LYS A 172 6.67 3.78 11.31
CA LYS A 172 7.28 5.03 10.84
C LYS A 172 6.59 6.26 11.42
N ALA A 173 5.26 6.28 11.47
CA ALA A 173 4.51 7.35 12.10
C ALA A 173 4.83 7.45 13.59
N ALA A 174 4.78 6.33 14.32
CA ALA A 174 5.08 6.25 15.74
C ALA A 174 6.48 6.83 16.06
N ARG A 175 7.49 6.46 15.28
CA ARG A 175 8.86 6.99 15.48
C ARG A 175 8.93 8.52 15.35
N LEU A 176 8.12 9.15 14.51
CA LEU A 176 8.09 10.62 14.38
C LEU A 176 7.52 11.32 15.60
N PHE A 177 6.70 10.62 16.40
CA PHE A 177 6.09 11.14 17.62
C PHE A 177 6.79 10.68 18.91
N GLY A 178 7.88 9.91 18.79
CA GLY A 178 8.68 9.49 19.96
C GLY A 178 8.14 8.27 20.71
N TYR A 179 7.28 7.48 20.05
CA TYR A 179 6.83 6.17 20.54
C TYR A 179 7.87 5.06 20.30
#